data_0248c35191cfeb997507c68e3693ffd8
#
_entry.id   0248c35191cfeb997507c68e3693ffd8
#
_cell.length_a   1.000
_cell.length_b   1.000
_cell.length_c   1.000
_cell.angle_alpha   90.00
_cell.angle_beta   90.00
_cell.angle_gamma   90.00
#
_symmetry.space_group_name_H-M   'P 1'
#
loop_
_entity.id
_entity.type
_entity.pdbx_description
1 polymer ?
#
loop_
_entity_poly.entity_id
_entity_poly.type
_entity_poly.pdbx_seq_one_letter_code
_entity_poly.pdbx_strand_id
1 'polypeptide(L)'
;MAFFIVCAVLLLIALGAGRSVAKNESVSEGLACFSLVLILGGFIGMLLLVGAGSATIGSAEARLLSTETMTVAEGSPFESEYGSVSFVEKHSDGTLEPHEIDYSKIEYVSKNIKEIQVLTYELHHSAVFPWTWGNSHHVVIK
;
A
#
# COMPACT_ATOMS: atom_id res chain seq x y z
N MET A 1 6.68 -12.95 -5.76
CA MET A 1 7.67 -13.97 -6.21
C MET A 1 9.11 -13.55 -5.93
N ALA A 2 9.55 -12.35 -6.32
CA ALA A 2 10.94 -11.89 -6.09
C ALA A 2 11.41 -11.99 -4.63
N PHE A 3 10.56 -11.65 -3.66
CA PHE A 3 10.85 -11.77 -2.24
C PHE A 3 11.27 -13.20 -1.84
N PHE A 4 10.53 -14.21 -2.24
CA PHE A 4 10.86 -15.61 -1.91
C PHE A 4 12.15 -16.08 -2.56
N ILE A 5 12.44 -15.61 -3.78
CA ILE A 5 13.70 -15.92 -4.48
C ILE A 5 14.88 -15.32 -3.73
N VAL A 6 14.79 -14.05 -3.31
CA VAL A 6 15.84 -13.37 -2.53
C VAL A 6 16.07 -14.09 -1.20
N CYS A 7 15.00 -14.44 -0.47
CA CYS A 7 15.12 -15.20 0.78
C CYS A 7 15.79 -16.57 0.57
N ALA A 8 15.42 -17.30 -0.47
CA ALA A 8 16.01 -18.60 -0.78
C ALA A 8 17.50 -18.50 -1.13
N VAL A 9 17.87 -17.51 -1.93
CA VAL A 9 19.28 -17.25 -2.31
C VAL A 9 20.10 -16.88 -1.09
N LEU A 10 19.61 -15.98 -0.23
CA LEU A 10 20.30 -15.59 1.02
C LEU A 10 20.50 -16.78 1.95
N LEU A 11 19.49 -17.65 2.07
CA LEU A 11 19.58 -18.83 2.91
C LEU A 11 20.61 -19.84 2.38
N LEU A 12 20.70 -20.03 1.06
CA LEU A 12 21.70 -20.87 0.44
C LEU A 12 23.12 -20.31 0.65
N ILE A 13 23.32 -19.00 0.51
CA ILE A 13 24.60 -18.33 0.75
C ILE A 13 25.01 -18.49 2.21
N ALA A 14 24.09 -18.25 3.16
CA ALA A 14 24.35 -18.38 4.58
C ALA A 14 24.73 -19.82 4.98
N LEU A 15 24.02 -20.81 4.45
CA LEU A 15 24.33 -22.23 4.65
C LEU A 15 25.69 -22.59 4.11
N GLY A 16 26.04 -22.11 2.91
CA GLY A 16 27.33 -22.36 2.29
C GLY A 16 28.47 -21.74 3.11
N ALA A 17 28.33 -20.49 3.53
CA ALA A 17 29.32 -19.79 4.35
C ALA A 17 29.49 -20.45 5.73
N GLY A 18 28.40 -20.73 6.44
CA GLY A 18 28.44 -21.37 7.76
C GLY A 18 29.09 -22.77 7.71
N ARG A 19 28.76 -23.56 6.67
CA ARG A 19 29.36 -24.89 6.48
C ARG A 19 30.87 -24.81 6.17
N SER A 20 31.30 -23.83 5.39
CA SER A 20 32.70 -23.63 5.05
C SER A 20 33.52 -23.29 6.29
N VAL A 21 33.05 -22.38 7.15
CA VAL A 21 33.71 -22.01 8.40
C VAL A 21 33.69 -23.17 9.39
N ALA A 22 32.56 -23.84 9.58
CA ALA A 22 32.46 -24.99 10.50
C ALA A 22 33.39 -26.15 10.13
N LYS A 23 33.73 -26.31 8.85
CA LYS A 23 34.64 -27.33 8.39
C LYS A 23 36.10 -26.99 8.71
N ASN A 24 36.46 -25.72 8.70
CA ASN A 24 37.85 -25.25 8.84
C ASN A 24 38.20 -24.87 10.28
N GLU A 25 37.25 -24.44 11.08
CA GLU A 25 37.48 -23.93 12.43
C GLU A 25 36.67 -24.70 13.47
N SER A 26 35.43 -24.28 13.70
CA SER A 26 34.56 -24.98 14.65
C SER A 26 33.06 -24.84 14.25
N VAL A 27 32.23 -25.73 14.80
CA VAL A 27 30.76 -25.68 14.54
C VAL A 27 30.15 -24.40 15.12
N SER A 28 30.65 -23.90 16.24
CA SER A 28 30.16 -22.65 16.86
C SER A 28 30.45 -21.43 16.00
N GLU A 29 31.64 -21.37 15.41
CA GLU A 29 32.02 -20.28 14.49
C GLU A 29 31.27 -20.36 13.17
N GLY A 30 31.01 -21.57 12.68
CA GLY A 30 30.12 -21.79 11.51
C GLY A 30 28.71 -21.29 11.77
N LEU A 31 28.13 -21.54 12.94
CA LEU A 31 26.83 -21.05 13.34
C LEU A 31 26.79 -19.50 13.50
N ALA A 32 27.86 -18.92 14.06
CA ALA A 32 27.99 -17.48 14.18
C ALA A 32 28.07 -16.81 12.79
N CYS A 33 28.87 -17.38 11.88
CA CYS A 33 28.96 -16.89 10.49
C CYS A 33 27.64 -17.01 9.74
N PHE A 34 26.94 -18.13 9.88
CA PHE A 34 25.59 -18.34 9.31
C PHE A 34 24.61 -17.26 9.77
N SER A 35 24.55 -17.02 11.09
CA SER A 35 23.65 -16.02 11.69
C SER A 35 23.99 -14.61 11.21
N LEU A 36 25.27 -14.25 11.15
CA LEU A 36 25.73 -12.95 10.70
C LEU A 36 25.37 -12.69 9.23
N VAL A 37 25.57 -13.69 8.35
CA VAL A 37 25.21 -13.58 6.93
C VAL A 37 23.69 -13.44 6.75
N LEU A 38 22.88 -14.16 7.54
CA LEU A 38 21.41 -14.02 7.49
C LEU A 38 20.95 -12.63 7.95
N ILE A 39 21.52 -12.11 9.04
CA ILE A 39 21.12 -10.79 9.58
C ILE A 39 21.52 -9.68 8.60
N LEU A 40 22.80 -9.63 8.20
CA LEU A 40 23.29 -8.58 7.31
C LEU A 40 22.67 -8.70 5.91
N GLY A 41 22.64 -9.91 5.35
CA GLY A 41 22.07 -10.17 4.03
C GLY A 41 20.55 -9.91 4.01
N GLY A 42 19.84 -10.27 5.08
CA GLY A 42 18.43 -10.00 5.26
C GLY A 42 18.13 -8.50 5.32
N PHE A 43 18.95 -7.75 6.09
CA PHE A 43 18.79 -6.30 6.19
C PHE A 43 19.06 -5.60 4.85
N ILE A 44 20.14 -5.94 4.15
CA ILE A 44 20.46 -5.38 2.83
C ILE A 44 19.37 -5.79 1.81
N GLY A 45 18.95 -7.04 1.81
CA GLY A 45 17.89 -7.54 0.95
C GLY A 45 16.56 -6.80 1.18
N MET A 46 16.22 -6.51 2.43
CA MET A 46 15.03 -5.74 2.78
C MET A 46 15.13 -4.29 2.30
N LEU A 47 16.28 -3.63 2.47
CA LEU A 47 16.51 -2.28 1.96
C LEU A 47 16.39 -2.19 0.43
N LEU A 48 16.93 -3.17 -0.28
CA LEU A 48 16.84 -3.26 -1.75
C LEU A 48 15.39 -3.48 -2.19
N LEU A 49 14.64 -4.34 -1.49
CA LEU A 49 13.22 -4.61 -1.79
C LEU A 49 12.35 -3.37 -1.52
N VAL A 50 12.59 -2.66 -0.41
CA VAL A 50 11.89 -1.40 -0.10
C VAL A 50 12.21 -0.34 -1.15
N GLY A 51 13.49 -0.19 -1.53
CA GLY A 51 13.91 0.74 -2.58
C GLY A 51 13.29 0.42 -3.94
N ALA A 52 13.29 -0.85 -4.35
CA ALA A 52 12.63 -1.29 -5.58
C ALA A 52 11.09 -1.13 -5.49
N GLY A 53 10.51 -1.43 -4.32
CA GLY A 53 9.08 -1.24 -4.06
C GLY A 53 8.67 0.21 -4.16
N SER A 54 9.42 1.14 -3.57
CA SER A 54 9.12 2.57 -3.63
C SER A 54 9.18 3.13 -5.07
N ALA A 55 10.10 2.62 -5.90
CA ALA A 55 10.19 3.01 -7.31
C ALA A 55 9.02 2.49 -8.16
N THR A 56 8.35 1.41 -7.73
CA THR A 56 7.23 0.77 -8.46
C THR A 56 5.85 1.13 -7.91
N ILE A 57 5.75 1.80 -6.77
CA ILE A 57 4.49 2.23 -6.15
C ILE A 57 3.65 3.12 -7.11
N GLY A 58 4.30 3.92 -7.96
CA GLY A 58 3.62 4.75 -8.96
C GLY A 58 2.94 3.98 -10.11
N SER A 59 3.20 2.69 -10.26
CA SER A 59 2.66 1.81 -11.31
C SER A 59 1.76 0.69 -10.78
N ALA A 60 1.33 0.76 -9.50
CA ALA A 60 0.47 -0.26 -8.91
C ALA A 60 -0.90 -0.30 -9.60
N GLU A 61 -1.29 -1.45 -10.11
CA GLU A 61 -2.64 -1.68 -10.62
C GLU A 61 -3.63 -1.56 -9.47
N ALA A 62 -4.65 -0.71 -9.66
CA ALA A 62 -5.70 -0.53 -8.68
C ALA A 62 -6.91 -1.38 -9.07
N ARG A 63 -7.34 -2.24 -8.15
CA ARG A 63 -8.60 -3.00 -8.28
C ARG A 63 -9.71 -2.23 -7.59
N LEU A 64 -10.81 -1.98 -8.28
CA LEU A 64 -12.00 -1.39 -7.69
C LEU A 64 -12.61 -2.38 -6.69
N LEU A 65 -12.72 -1.98 -5.43
CA LEU A 65 -13.32 -2.76 -4.35
C LEU A 65 -14.78 -2.41 -4.15
N SER A 66 -15.09 -1.11 -4.04
CA SER A 66 -16.44 -0.63 -3.82
C SER A 66 -16.68 0.68 -4.53
N THR A 67 -17.95 0.96 -4.76
CA THR A 67 -18.46 2.24 -5.24
C THR A 67 -19.59 2.65 -4.32
N GLU A 68 -19.43 3.76 -3.63
CA GLU A 68 -20.42 4.33 -2.75
C GLU A 68 -20.93 5.63 -3.37
N THR A 69 -22.24 5.85 -3.33
CA THR A 69 -22.85 7.08 -3.85
C THR A 69 -23.59 7.75 -2.71
N MET A 70 -23.22 8.98 -2.42
CA MET A 70 -23.75 9.81 -1.34
C MET A 70 -24.49 11.01 -1.93
N THR A 71 -25.65 11.35 -1.39
CA THR A 71 -26.42 12.51 -1.83
C THR A 71 -26.06 13.72 -1.00
N VAL A 72 -25.62 14.79 -1.64
CA VAL A 72 -25.26 16.03 -0.95
C VAL A 72 -26.51 16.83 -0.57
N ALA A 73 -26.57 17.29 0.67
CA ALA A 73 -27.68 18.12 1.15
C ALA A 73 -27.66 19.49 0.45
N GLU A 74 -28.81 19.92 -0.05
CA GLU A 74 -28.96 21.24 -0.71
C GLU A 74 -28.56 22.38 0.23
N GLY A 75 -27.71 23.28 -0.25
CA GLY A 75 -27.23 24.44 0.51
C GLY A 75 -26.22 24.14 1.61
N SER A 76 -25.75 22.89 1.70
CA SER A 76 -24.66 22.56 2.62
C SER A 76 -23.31 23.09 2.12
N PRO A 77 -22.41 23.46 3.03
CA PRO A 77 -21.05 23.81 2.64
C PRO A 77 -20.40 22.59 1.98
N PHE A 78 -19.74 22.83 0.86
CA PHE A 78 -18.88 21.88 0.18
C PHE A 78 -17.49 22.49 0.13
N GLU A 79 -16.56 21.86 0.79
CA GLU A 79 -15.17 22.30 0.84
C GLU A 79 -14.27 21.20 0.29
N SER A 80 -13.39 21.59 -0.62
CA SER A 80 -12.37 20.70 -1.14
C SER A 80 -11.02 21.34 -0.87
N GLU A 81 -10.32 20.78 0.10
CA GLU A 81 -8.94 21.12 0.40
C GLU A 81 -8.00 20.09 -0.25
N TYR A 82 -6.70 20.40 -0.23
CA TYR A 82 -5.73 19.51 -0.84
C TYR A 82 -5.71 18.15 -0.14
N GLY A 83 -6.31 17.14 -0.78
CA GLY A 83 -6.33 15.75 -0.33
C GLY A 83 -7.57 15.32 0.43
N SER A 84 -8.49 16.23 0.80
CA SER A 84 -9.77 15.88 1.43
C SER A 84 -10.95 16.65 0.85
N VAL A 85 -12.14 16.09 0.95
CA VAL A 85 -13.40 16.73 0.61
C VAL A 85 -14.36 16.59 1.78
N SER A 86 -14.97 17.72 2.19
CA SER A 86 -15.95 17.80 3.26
C SER A 86 -17.31 18.20 2.71
N PHE A 87 -18.37 17.51 3.12
CA PHE A 87 -19.74 17.79 2.72
C PHE A 87 -20.73 17.22 3.73
N VAL A 88 -21.99 17.55 3.58
CA VAL A 88 -23.07 16.96 4.38
C VAL A 88 -23.91 16.05 3.50
N GLU A 89 -23.97 14.76 3.87
CA GLU A 89 -24.84 13.79 3.22
C GLU A 89 -26.27 13.91 3.73
N LYS A 90 -27.21 13.75 2.80
CA LYS A 90 -28.63 13.60 3.13
C LYS A 90 -29.06 12.17 2.89
N HIS A 91 -29.36 11.47 3.96
CA HIS A 91 -29.89 10.11 3.90
C HIS A 91 -31.35 10.04 3.42
N SER A 92 -31.78 8.86 3.02
CA SER A 92 -33.16 8.62 2.54
C SER A 92 -34.24 8.88 3.60
N ASP A 93 -33.92 8.80 4.89
CA ASP A 93 -34.75 9.12 6.03
C ASP A 93 -34.81 10.62 6.36
N GLY A 94 -34.03 11.43 5.64
CA GLY A 94 -33.91 12.87 5.83
C GLY A 94 -32.86 13.30 6.87
N THR A 95 -32.14 12.37 7.48
CA THR A 95 -31.03 12.70 8.39
C THR A 95 -29.88 13.33 7.62
N LEU A 96 -29.16 14.20 8.30
CA LEU A 96 -28.01 14.92 7.77
C LEU A 96 -26.75 14.47 8.53
N GLU A 97 -25.74 13.99 7.79
CA GLU A 97 -24.48 13.52 8.37
C GLU A 97 -23.28 14.22 7.71
N PRO A 98 -22.39 14.84 8.49
CA PRO A 98 -21.16 15.42 7.96
C PRO A 98 -20.16 14.32 7.61
N HIS A 99 -19.58 14.42 6.42
CA HIS A 99 -18.52 13.53 5.93
C HIS A 99 -17.26 14.31 5.59
N GLU A 100 -16.12 13.70 5.88
CA GLU A 100 -14.83 14.12 5.39
C GLU A 100 -14.13 12.90 4.79
N ILE A 101 -13.74 12.99 3.53
CA ILE A 101 -13.18 11.89 2.76
C ILE A 101 -11.83 12.30 2.20
N ASP A 102 -10.78 11.58 2.61
CA ASP A 102 -9.47 11.71 2.01
C ASP A 102 -9.48 11.08 0.62
N TYR A 103 -8.91 11.76 -0.36
CA TYR A 103 -8.84 11.27 -1.73
C TYR A 103 -7.43 11.35 -2.31
N SER A 104 -7.12 10.40 -3.20
CA SER A 104 -5.93 10.43 -4.04
C SER A 104 -6.19 11.13 -5.38
N LYS A 105 -7.45 11.11 -5.84
CA LYS A 105 -7.89 11.73 -7.08
C LYS A 105 -9.30 12.27 -6.93
N ILE A 106 -9.53 13.48 -7.45
CA ILE A 106 -10.86 14.10 -7.53
C ILE A 106 -11.20 14.44 -8.98
N GLU A 107 -12.45 14.21 -9.38
CA GLU A 107 -12.97 14.54 -10.70
C GLU A 107 -14.30 15.28 -10.56
N TYR A 108 -14.41 16.44 -11.20
CA TYR A 108 -15.62 17.25 -11.23
C TYR A 108 -16.35 17.06 -12.57
N VAL A 109 -17.53 16.45 -12.53
CA VAL A 109 -18.38 16.22 -13.72
C VAL A 109 -19.44 17.31 -13.84
N SER A 110 -19.92 17.87 -12.71
CA SER A 110 -20.96 18.89 -12.67
C SER A 110 -20.55 20.10 -11.84
N LYS A 111 -21.10 21.27 -12.18
CA LYS A 111 -20.98 22.49 -11.37
C LYS A 111 -21.98 22.53 -10.22
N ASN A 112 -23.13 21.86 -10.39
CA ASN A 112 -24.12 21.71 -9.32
C ASN A 112 -23.92 20.37 -8.66
N ILE A 113 -23.34 20.38 -7.48
CA ILE A 113 -23.02 19.19 -6.72
C ILE A 113 -24.30 18.63 -6.10
N LYS A 114 -24.71 17.47 -6.57
CA LYS A 114 -25.88 16.74 -6.04
C LYS A 114 -25.50 15.39 -5.46
N GLU A 115 -24.51 14.77 -6.06
CA GLU A 115 -24.07 13.43 -5.69
C GLU A 115 -22.54 13.40 -5.67
N ILE A 116 -22.00 12.67 -4.71
CA ILE A 116 -20.58 12.36 -4.62
C ILE A 116 -20.46 10.84 -4.72
N GLN A 117 -19.66 10.39 -5.67
CA GLN A 117 -19.37 8.99 -5.85
C GLN A 117 -17.94 8.71 -5.38
N VAL A 118 -17.80 7.84 -4.38
CA VAL A 118 -16.51 7.43 -3.83
C VAL A 118 -16.17 6.05 -4.38
N LEU A 119 -15.11 5.99 -5.16
CA LEU A 119 -14.56 4.76 -5.73
C LEU A 119 -13.38 4.33 -4.88
N THR A 120 -13.53 3.24 -4.15
CA THR A 120 -12.45 2.69 -3.33
C THR A 120 -11.66 1.67 -4.13
N TYR A 121 -10.37 1.91 -4.29
CA TYR A 121 -9.46 1.02 -4.98
C TYR A 121 -8.49 0.37 -4.00
N GLU A 122 -8.28 -0.93 -4.18
CA GLU A 122 -7.20 -1.65 -3.52
C GLU A 122 -5.88 -1.40 -4.25
N LEU A 123 -4.87 -0.96 -3.50
CA LEU A 123 -3.54 -0.74 -4.05
C LEU A 123 -2.77 -2.06 -4.07
N HIS A 124 -2.63 -2.65 -5.25
CA HIS A 124 -1.72 -3.77 -5.46
C HIS A 124 -0.30 -3.28 -5.63
N HIS A 125 0.53 -3.55 -4.65
CA HIS A 125 1.96 -3.38 -4.84
C HIS A 125 2.46 -4.43 -5.82
N SER A 126 3.34 -3.96 -6.71
CA SER A 126 3.96 -4.70 -7.79
C SER A 126 4.44 -6.11 -7.36
N ALA A 127 4.86 -6.92 -8.33
CA ALA A 127 5.38 -8.28 -8.18
C ALA A 127 6.46 -8.48 -7.09
N VAL A 128 6.97 -7.41 -6.48
CA VAL A 128 7.99 -7.44 -5.42
C VAL A 128 7.37 -7.78 -4.07
N PHE A 129 6.20 -7.20 -3.74
CA PHE A 129 5.50 -7.47 -2.48
C PHE A 129 4.16 -8.16 -2.75
N PRO A 130 3.94 -9.36 -2.18
CA PRO A 130 2.72 -10.13 -2.41
C PRO A 130 1.51 -9.63 -1.59
N TRP A 131 1.65 -8.56 -0.80
CA TRP A 131 0.58 -8.00 0.02
C TRP A 131 0.10 -6.65 -0.51
N THR A 132 -1.15 -6.39 -0.26
CA THR A 132 -1.80 -5.11 -0.54
C THR A 132 -1.53 -4.13 0.60
N TRP A 133 -1.27 -2.88 0.28
CA TRP A 133 -1.02 -1.81 1.25
C TRP A 133 -2.06 -0.71 1.10
N GLY A 134 -3.11 -0.79 1.89
CA GLY A 134 -4.09 0.26 1.99
C GLY A 134 -5.01 0.42 0.77
N ASN A 135 -5.92 1.34 0.89
CA ASN A 135 -6.89 1.70 -0.12
C ASN A 135 -6.64 3.14 -0.59
N SER A 136 -6.97 3.44 -1.83
CA SER A 136 -7.07 4.79 -2.33
C SER A 136 -8.51 5.11 -2.67
N HIS A 137 -8.93 6.35 -2.41
CA HIS A 137 -10.25 6.82 -2.74
C HIS A 137 -10.18 7.78 -3.92
N HIS A 138 -10.96 7.52 -4.96
CA HIS A 138 -11.21 8.46 -6.03
C HIS A 138 -12.60 9.04 -5.83
N VAL A 139 -12.70 10.36 -5.81
CA VAL A 139 -13.95 11.06 -5.60
C VAL A 139 -14.41 11.65 -6.93
N VAL A 140 -15.63 11.32 -7.33
CA VAL A 140 -16.29 11.85 -8.54
C VAL A 140 -17.48 12.68 -8.09
N ILE A 141 -17.47 13.96 -8.41
CA ILE A 141 -18.50 14.94 -8.05
C ILE A 141 -19.44 15.13 -9.23
N LYS A 142 -20.73 14.80 -9.03
CA LYS A 142 -21.79 14.84 -10.03
C LYS A 142 -22.86 15.89 -9.76
#